data_3659b01cf0749e4aaadc305fd7c2d0a6
#
_entry.id   3659b01cf0749e4aaadc305fd7c2d0a6
#
_cell.length_a   1.000
_cell.length_b   1.000
_cell.length_c   1.000
_cell.angle_alpha   90.00
_cell.angle_beta   90.00
_cell.angle_gamma   90.00
#
_symmetry.space_group_name_H-M   'P 1'
#
loop_
_entity.id
_entity.type
_entity.pdbx_description
1 polymer ?
#
loop_
_entity_poly.entity_id
_entity_poly.type
_entity_poly.pdbx_seq_one_letter_code
_entity_poly.pdbx_strand_id
1 'polypeptide(L)'
;MTIQELYSKGREVLAEKKQDFMLRGVETEFNMEHNGRVLEHYLFMQKAINRIGEVSTRTQLLDTLLEVPIIMSSLNAPLPSITGDGLLKTARGLEAAGSMMWLGSPVPKPETLEALVETGVPLCQTIKPIEDREKLVSTLVQAAEIGVQ
;
A
#
# COMPACT_ATOMS: atom_id res chain seq x y z
N MET A 1 9.62 15.59 12.38
CA MET A 1 10.37 14.38 11.95
C MET A 1 10.50 14.41 10.45
N THR A 2 11.70 14.36 9.94
CA THR A 2 12.00 14.32 8.50
C THR A 2 11.82 12.90 7.95
N ILE A 3 11.73 12.76 6.62
CA ILE A 3 11.67 11.45 5.96
C ILE A 3 12.93 10.62 6.29
N GLN A 4 14.09 11.28 6.36
CA GLN A 4 15.35 10.61 6.71
C GLN A 4 15.34 10.04 8.14
N GLU A 5 14.80 10.78 9.09
CA GLU A 5 14.64 10.32 10.47
C GLU A 5 13.65 9.15 10.57
N LEU A 6 12.54 9.21 9.81
CA LEU A 6 11.58 8.12 9.71
C LEU A 6 12.22 6.85 9.16
N TYR A 7 12.99 7.00 8.07
CA TYR A 7 13.69 5.88 7.44
C TYR A 7 14.69 5.23 8.40
N SER A 8 15.49 6.02 9.10
CA SER A 8 16.47 5.50 10.07
C SER A 8 15.80 4.74 11.21
N LYS A 9 14.75 5.32 11.81
CA LYS A 9 13.96 4.64 12.86
C LYS A 9 13.28 3.37 12.35
N GLY A 10 12.73 3.41 11.14
CA GLY A 10 12.13 2.24 10.52
C GLY A 10 13.12 1.09 10.37
N ARG A 11 14.34 1.38 9.94
CA ARG A 11 15.41 0.37 9.83
C ARG A 11 15.76 -0.25 11.18
N GLU A 12 15.88 0.56 12.23
CA GLU A 12 16.16 0.09 13.60
C GLU A 12 15.05 -0.88 14.08
N VAL A 13 13.80 -0.48 13.94
CA VAL A 13 12.64 -1.32 14.32
C VAL A 13 12.60 -2.62 13.53
N LEU A 14 12.87 -2.58 12.23
CA LEU A 14 12.89 -3.78 11.39
C LEU A 14 14.01 -4.74 11.79
N ALA A 15 15.18 -4.21 12.13
CA ALA A 15 16.32 -5.01 12.59
C ALA A 15 16.02 -5.66 13.95
N GLU A 16 15.51 -4.91 14.92
CA GLU A 16 15.10 -5.42 16.23
C GLU A 16 14.06 -6.56 16.12
N LYS A 17 13.13 -6.42 15.19
CA LYS A 17 12.08 -7.41 14.94
C LYS A 17 12.49 -8.54 13.99
N LYS A 18 13.75 -8.57 13.55
CA LYS A 18 14.27 -9.53 12.55
C LYS A 18 13.45 -9.53 11.25
N GLN A 19 12.97 -8.36 10.85
CA GLN A 19 12.22 -8.12 9.60
C GLN A 19 13.04 -7.31 8.59
N ASP A 20 14.34 -7.25 8.76
CA ASP A 20 15.27 -6.49 7.92
C ASP A 20 15.39 -7.03 6.47
N PHE A 21 14.88 -8.25 6.21
CA PHE A 21 14.77 -8.78 4.85
C PHE A 21 13.99 -7.84 3.90
N MET A 22 13.07 -7.03 4.44
CA MET A 22 12.31 -6.03 3.66
C MET A 22 13.18 -4.91 3.10
N LEU A 23 14.40 -4.76 3.63
CA LEU A 23 15.37 -3.74 3.21
C LEU A 23 16.43 -4.31 2.27
N ARG A 24 16.31 -5.57 1.90
CA ARG A 24 17.28 -6.28 1.06
C ARG A 24 16.70 -6.59 -0.30
N GLY A 25 17.58 -6.56 -1.30
CA GLY A 25 17.29 -7.09 -2.62
C GLY A 25 17.60 -8.59 -2.74
N VAL A 26 17.47 -9.10 -3.94
CA VAL A 26 17.77 -10.49 -4.28
C VAL A 26 19.16 -10.58 -4.91
N GLU A 27 19.92 -11.60 -4.55
CA GLU A 27 21.27 -11.88 -5.05
C GLU A 27 22.24 -10.68 -4.91
N THR A 28 22.59 -10.03 -6.03
CA THR A 28 23.51 -8.89 -6.05
C THR A 28 22.87 -7.56 -5.69
N GLU A 29 21.57 -7.53 -5.39
CA GLU A 29 20.79 -6.32 -5.14
C GLU A 29 20.77 -5.30 -6.29
N PHE A 30 21.21 -5.72 -7.49
CA PHE A 30 21.28 -4.86 -8.68
C PHE A 30 19.98 -4.12 -8.96
N ASN A 31 18.83 -4.81 -8.84
CA ASN A 31 17.53 -4.20 -9.12
C ASN A 31 17.17 -3.10 -8.12
N MET A 32 17.57 -3.22 -6.85
CA MET A 32 17.35 -2.17 -5.85
C MET A 32 18.09 -0.89 -6.20
N GLU A 33 19.39 -1.01 -6.52
CA GLU A 33 20.18 0.15 -6.94
C GLU A 33 19.67 0.73 -8.26
N HIS A 34 19.38 -0.13 -9.23
CA HIS A 34 18.92 0.29 -10.55
C HIS A 34 17.58 1.04 -10.49
N ASN A 35 16.62 0.57 -9.71
CA ASN A 35 15.35 1.24 -9.52
C ASN A 35 15.51 2.66 -8.97
N GLY A 36 16.41 2.86 -8.01
CA GLY A 36 16.74 4.19 -7.51
C GLY A 36 17.32 5.09 -8.60
N ARG A 37 18.32 4.59 -9.36
CA ARG A 37 18.96 5.34 -10.45
C ARG A 37 18.02 5.71 -11.59
N VAL A 38 17.07 4.83 -11.93
CA VAL A 38 16.09 5.11 -12.99
C VAL A 38 15.23 6.32 -12.62
N LEU A 39 14.83 6.47 -11.37
CA LEU A 39 14.05 7.62 -10.93
C LEU A 39 14.80 8.95 -11.07
N GLU A 40 16.13 8.95 -10.97
CA GLU A 40 16.98 10.14 -11.14
C GLU A 40 16.94 10.70 -12.58
N HIS A 41 16.51 9.90 -13.56
CA HIS A 41 16.36 10.35 -14.95
C HIS A 41 15.07 11.13 -15.21
N TYR A 42 14.15 11.17 -14.25
CA TYR A 42 12.89 11.89 -14.37
C TYR A 42 12.97 13.21 -13.63
N LEU A 43 12.79 14.31 -14.35
CA LEU A 43 12.84 15.66 -13.81
C LEU A 43 11.51 16.37 -14.08
N PHE A 44 11.10 17.21 -13.14
CA PHE A 44 9.98 18.12 -13.36
C PHE A 44 10.40 19.28 -14.26
N MET A 45 9.70 19.45 -15.38
CA MET A 45 9.89 20.64 -16.20
C MET A 45 9.18 21.82 -15.53
N GLN A 46 9.94 22.69 -14.92
CA GLN A 46 9.43 23.91 -14.29
C GLN A 46 9.06 24.97 -15.32
N LYS A 47 7.94 25.65 -15.10
CA LYS A 47 7.52 26.82 -15.85
C LYS A 47 7.49 28.02 -14.91
N ALA A 48 8.33 29.02 -15.17
CA ALA A 48 8.46 30.20 -14.31
C ALA A 48 7.20 31.07 -14.31
N ILE A 49 6.49 31.13 -15.43
CA ILE A 49 5.24 31.91 -15.56
C ILE A 49 4.13 30.96 -15.97
N ASN A 50 3.23 30.71 -15.08
CA ASN A 50 2.07 29.87 -15.32
C ASN A 50 0.83 30.54 -14.72
N ARG A 51 -0.28 30.51 -15.46
CA ARG A 51 -1.58 30.85 -14.86
C ARG A 51 -2.05 29.64 -14.08
N ILE A 52 -1.95 29.74 -12.76
CA ILE A 52 -2.43 28.70 -11.85
C ILE A 52 -3.84 29.10 -11.46
N GLY A 53 -4.82 28.32 -11.87
CA GLY A 53 -6.20 28.41 -11.40
C GLY A 53 -6.39 27.57 -10.13
N GLU A 54 -7.57 27.01 -9.97
CA GLU A 54 -7.85 26.05 -8.92
C GLU A 54 -7.02 24.77 -9.15
N VAL A 55 -6.34 24.31 -8.11
CA VAL A 55 -5.54 23.08 -8.15
C VAL A 55 -6.27 22.00 -7.36
N SER A 56 -6.50 20.86 -7.98
CA SER A 56 -7.09 19.69 -7.35
C SER A 56 -6.16 18.48 -7.51
N THR A 57 -6.00 17.72 -6.44
CA THR A 57 -5.30 16.43 -6.44
C THR A 57 -6.26 15.25 -6.56
N ARG A 58 -7.58 15.53 -6.61
CA ARG A 58 -8.59 14.48 -6.73
C ARG A 58 -8.41 13.68 -8.00
N THR A 59 -8.54 12.38 -7.88
CA THR A 59 -8.49 11.45 -9.01
C THR A 59 -9.47 10.30 -8.80
N GLN A 60 -9.90 9.69 -9.88
CA GLN A 60 -10.71 8.49 -9.83
C GLN A 60 -9.86 7.27 -10.17
N LEU A 61 -9.89 6.27 -9.31
CA LEU A 61 -9.23 4.99 -9.53
C LEU A 61 -10.25 3.89 -9.29
N LEU A 62 -10.43 3.02 -10.29
CA LEU A 62 -11.58 2.11 -10.32
C LEU A 62 -12.86 2.94 -10.12
N ASP A 63 -13.80 2.53 -9.34
CA ASP A 63 -15.02 3.28 -9.06
C ASP A 63 -14.92 4.17 -7.80
N THR A 64 -13.68 4.43 -7.33
CA THR A 64 -13.42 5.17 -6.09
C THR A 64 -12.81 6.54 -6.39
N LEU A 65 -13.40 7.60 -5.82
CA LEU A 65 -12.83 8.95 -5.83
C LEU A 65 -11.82 9.07 -4.69
N LEU A 66 -10.59 9.46 -5.06
CA LEU A 66 -9.51 9.71 -4.11
C LEU A 66 -9.22 11.20 -4.01
N GLU A 67 -8.93 11.69 -2.81
CA GLU A 67 -8.50 13.09 -2.60
C GLU A 67 -7.04 13.32 -3.03
N VAL A 68 -6.22 12.25 -3.02
CA VAL A 68 -4.82 12.28 -3.45
C VAL A 68 -4.51 11.11 -4.38
N PRO A 69 -3.72 11.30 -5.46
CA PRO A 69 -3.38 10.24 -6.42
C PRO A 69 -2.25 9.33 -5.90
N ILE A 70 -2.31 8.94 -4.66
CA ILE A 70 -1.33 8.08 -3.98
C ILE A 70 -2.11 7.00 -3.26
N ILE A 71 -1.75 5.74 -3.51
CA ILE A 71 -2.35 4.59 -2.84
C ILE A 71 -1.27 3.76 -2.15
N MET A 72 -1.67 3.00 -1.14
CA MET A 72 -0.79 2.03 -0.53
C MET A 72 -0.45 0.93 -1.54
N SER A 73 0.83 0.59 -1.66
CA SER A 73 1.27 -0.59 -2.42
C SER A 73 0.72 -1.87 -1.81
N SER A 74 0.50 -2.88 -2.66
CA SER A 74 -0.04 -4.20 -2.28
C SER A 74 0.86 -4.91 -1.25
N LEU A 75 0.69 -4.60 0.02
CA LEU A 75 1.49 -5.12 1.12
C LEU A 75 0.61 -5.36 2.37
N ASN A 76 0.57 -6.60 2.88
CA ASN A 76 -0.12 -6.90 4.13
C ASN A 76 0.69 -7.80 5.08
N ALA A 77 1.30 -8.87 4.58
CA ALA A 77 1.87 -9.93 5.41
C ALA A 77 2.92 -9.46 6.43
N PRO A 78 3.86 -8.52 6.14
CA PRO A 78 4.84 -8.10 7.12
C PRO A 78 4.28 -7.18 8.21
N LEU A 79 3.21 -6.41 7.94
CA LEU A 79 2.69 -5.40 8.87
C LEU A 79 2.27 -5.97 10.21
N PRO A 80 1.50 -7.09 10.29
CA PRO A 80 1.14 -7.70 11.58
C PRO A 80 2.34 -8.25 12.37
N SER A 81 3.44 -8.62 11.71
CA SER A 81 4.65 -9.08 12.40
C SER A 81 5.49 -7.94 12.95
N ILE A 82 5.36 -6.75 12.38
CA ILE A 82 6.04 -5.53 12.84
C ILE A 82 5.23 -4.89 13.98
N THR A 83 3.93 -4.75 13.79
CA THR A 83 2.99 -4.22 14.78
C THR A 83 1.64 -4.92 14.63
N GLY A 84 1.12 -5.51 15.72
CA GLY A 84 -0.06 -6.39 15.67
C GLY A 84 -1.30 -5.75 15.04
N ASP A 85 -1.45 -4.43 15.14
CA ASP A 85 -2.53 -3.63 14.57
C ASP A 85 -2.10 -2.79 13.34
N GLY A 86 -0.98 -3.16 12.72
CA GLY A 86 -0.37 -2.41 11.61
C GLY A 86 -1.31 -2.17 10.44
N LEU A 87 -2.11 -3.17 10.05
CA LEU A 87 -3.08 -3.02 8.97
C LEU A 87 -4.17 -2.00 9.33
N LEU A 88 -4.73 -2.07 10.53
CA LEU A 88 -5.77 -1.13 10.98
C LEU A 88 -5.25 0.31 11.11
N LYS A 89 -4.05 0.48 11.65
CA LYS A 89 -3.41 1.81 11.72
C LYS A 89 -3.18 2.40 10.33
N THR A 90 -2.73 1.57 9.39
CA THR A 90 -2.53 1.99 8.02
C THR A 90 -3.85 2.35 7.35
N ALA A 91 -4.88 1.52 7.52
CA ALA A 91 -6.22 1.78 6.98
C ALA A 91 -6.79 3.12 7.46
N ARG A 92 -6.74 3.40 8.76
CA ARG A 92 -7.18 4.69 9.33
C ARG A 92 -6.37 5.88 8.81
N GLY A 93 -5.06 5.71 8.62
CA GLY A 93 -4.21 6.75 8.06
C GLY A 93 -4.53 7.06 6.60
N LEU A 94 -4.83 6.03 5.81
CA LEU A 94 -5.21 6.17 4.41
C LEU A 94 -6.62 6.76 4.26
N GLU A 95 -7.57 6.34 5.09
CA GLU A 95 -8.91 6.93 5.14
C GLU A 95 -8.83 8.42 5.45
N ALA A 96 -8.11 8.81 6.50
CA ALA A 96 -7.94 10.21 6.87
C ALA A 96 -7.23 11.05 5.78
N ALA A 97 -6.41 10.43 4.93
CA ALA A 97 -5.78 11.06 3.78
C ALA A 97 -6.65 11.08 2.51
N GLY A 98 -7.83 10.47 2.53
CA GLY A 98 -8.68 10.30 1.36
C GLY A 98 -8.05 9.43 0.27
N SER A 99 -7.36 8.37 0.69
CA SER A 99 -6.64 7.43 -0.16
C SER A 99 -7.26 6.03 -0.12
N MET A 100 -6.65 5.08 -0.83
CA MET A 100 -7.08 3.68 -0.94
C MET A 100 -6.03 2.76 -0.35
N MET A 101 -6.47 1.68 0.29
CA MET A 101 -5.61 0.61 0.77
C MET A 101 -5.62 -0.57 -0.20
N TRP A 102 -4.46 -0.93 -0.72
CA TRP A 102 -4.30 -2.10 -1.56
C TRP A 102 -3.66 -3.24 -0.76
N LEU A 103 -4.45 -4.25 -0.46
CA LEU A 103 -4.02 -5.42 0.28
C LEU A 103 -3.25 -6.41 -0.61
N GLY A 104 -2.17 -6.95 -0.06
CA GLY A 104 -1.39 -8.01 -0.68
C GLY A 104 -1.98 -9.40 -0.47
N SER A 105 -1.36 -10.40 -1.08
CA SER A 105 -1.65 -11.82 -0.83
C SER A 105 -0.77 -12.34 0.34
N PRO A 106 -1.26 -13.27 1.17
CA PRO A 106 -2.61 -13.87 1.14
C PRO A 106 -3.71 -12.91 1.60
N VAL A 107 -4.95 -13.25 1.25
CA VAL A 107 -6.13 -12.52 1.76
C VAL A 107 -6.15 -12.62 3.28
N PRO A 108 -6.34 -11.50 4.00
CA PRO A 108 -6.50 -11.53 5.45
C PRO A 108 -7.69 -12.41 5.88
N LYS A 109 -7.71 -12.79 7.14
CA LYS A 109 -8.85 -13.50 7.71
C LYS A 109 -10.11 -12.62 7.65
N PRO A 110 -11.30 -13.23 7.56
CA PRO A 110 -12.57 -12.49 7.49
C PRO A 110 -12.71 -11.41 8.57
N GLU A 111 -12.38 -11.74 9.82
CA GLU A 111 -12.51 -10.79 10.94
C GLU A 111 -11.57 -9.58 10.77
N THR A 112 -10.41 -9.78 10.13
CA THR A 112 -9.49 -8.68 9.82
C THR A 112 -10.02 -7.83 8.68
N LEU A 113 -10.60 -8.45 7.64
CA LEU A 113 -11.21 -7.72 6.52
C LEU A 113 -12.40 -6.89 6.98
N GLU A 114 -13.28 -7.46 7.79
CA GLU A 114 -14.42 -6.76 8.38
C GLU A 114 -13.96 -5.53 9.17
N ALA A 115 -12.96 -5.69 10.04
CA ALA A 115 -12.39 -4.59 10.79
C ALA A 115 -11.73 -3.51 9.91
N LEU A 116 -11.18 -3.89 8.75
CA LEU A 116 -10.63 -2.93 7.78
C LEU A 116 -11.74 -2.18 7.06
N VAL A 117 -12.79 -2.86 6.64
CA VAL A 117 -13.98 -2.24 6.01
C VAL A 117 -14.64 -1.24 6.97
N GLU A 118 -14.75 -1.57 8.26
CA GLU A 118 -15.29 -0.68 9.29
C GLU A 118 -14.52 0.64 9.43
N THR A 119 -13.25 0.70 8.98
CA THR A 119 -12.50 1.97 8.96
C THR A 119 -13.03 2.97 7.93
N GLY A 120 -13.78 2.52 6.93
CA GLY A 120 -14.27 3.34 5.83
C GLY A 120 -13.25 3.54 4.69
N VAL A 121 -12.02 3.01 4.82
CA VAL A 121 -11.04 3.11 3.75
C VAL A 121 -11.46 2.26 2.54
N PRO A 122 -11.42 2.77 1.31
CA PRO A 122 -11.60 1.94 0.13
C PRO A 122 -10.54 0.84 0.08
N LEU A 123 -10.97 -0.42 -0.10
CA LEU A 123 -10.09 -1.59 -0.11
C LEU A 123 -10.03 -2.22 -1.49
N CYS A 124 -8.82 -2.50 -1.94
CA CYS A 124 -8.54 -3.34 -3.10
C CYS A 124 -7.70 -4.54 -2.65
N GLN A 125 -8.00 -5.74 -3.13
CA GLN A 125 -7.33 -6.97 -2.73
C GLN A 125 -6.63 -7.65 -3.90
N THR A 126 -5.33 -7.89 -3.77
CA THR A 126 -4.61 -8.77 -4.69
C THR A 126 -4.94 -10.23 -4.40
N ILE A 127 -5.44 -10.93 -5.39
CA ILE A 127 -5.65 -12.37 -5.34
C ILE A 127 -4.72 -13.03 -6.34
N LYS A 128 -3.85 -13.90 -5.84
CA LYS A 128 -2.97 -14.70 -6.70
C LYS A 128 -3.72 -15.87 -7.28
N PRO A 129 -3.50 -16.23 -8.56
CA PRO A 129 -4.07 -17.45 -9.13
C PRO A 129 -3.53 -18.67 -8.36
N ILE A 130 -4.42 -19.60 -8.07
CA ILE A 130 -4.14 -20.88 -7.45
C ILE A 130 -4.73 -22.00 -8.33
N GLU A 131 -4.21 -23.22 -8.21
CA GLU A 131 -4.69 -24.37 -9.02
C GLU A 131 -6.14 -24.73 -8.69
N ASP A 132 -6.52 -24.62 -7.41
CA ASP A 132 -7.88 -24.88 -6.94
C ASP A 132 -8.81 -23.73 -7.33
N ARG A 133 -9.53 -23.94 -8.44
CA ARG A 133 -10.48 -22.95 -8.98
C ARG A 133 -11.66 -22.69 -8.04
N GLU A 134 -12.16 -23.70 -7.35
CA GLU A 134 -13.32 -23.53 -6.45
C GLU A 134 -12.93 -22.67 -5.26
N LYS A 135 -11.76 -22.92 -4.69
CA LYS A 135 -11.20 -22.09 -3.62
C LYS A 135 -10.91 -20.65 -4.08
N LEU A 136 -10.43 -20.47 -5.30
CA LEU A 136 -10.20 -19.14 -5.86
C LEU A 136 -11.53 -18.37 -5.95
N VAL A 137 -12.55 -18.98 -6.53
CA VAL A 137 -13.87 -18.37 -6.70
C VAL A 137 -14.51 -18.08 -5.34
N SER A 138 -14.47 -19.00 -4.39
CA SER A 138 -15.01 -18.78 -3.05
C SER A 138 -14.32 -17.63 -2.32
N THR A 139 -13.01 -17.49 -2.47
CA THR A 139 -12.24 -16.36 -1.90
C THR A 139 -12.66 -15.03 -2.52
N LEU A 140 -12.86 -14.98 -3.85
CA LEU A 140 -13.33 -13.78 -4.55
C LEU A 140 -14.73 -13.38 -4.10
N VAL A 141 -15.66 -14.33 -4.05
CA VAL A 141 -17.03 -14.09 -3.61
C VAL A 141 -17.05 -13.56 -2.17
N GLN A 142 -16.33 -14.20 -1.27
CA GLN A 142 -16.26 -13.78 0.13
C GLN A 142 -15.68 -12.36 0.27
N ALA A 143 -14.61 -12.04 -0.45
CA ALA A 143 -14.04 -10.69 -0.41
C ALA A 143 -15.04 -9.64 -0.93
N ALA A 144 -15.75 -9.94 -2.02
CA ALA A 144 -16.75 -9.04 -2.59
C ALA A 144 -17.95 -8.85 -1.65
N GLU A 145 -18.45 -9.90 -0.98
CA GLU A 145 -19.54 -9.83 -0.01
C GLU A 145 -19.20 -8.95 1.20
N ILE A 146 -17.94 -8.93 1.61
CA ILE A 146 -17.43 -8.06 2.70
C ILE A 146 -17.29 -6.60 2.23
N GLY A 147 -17.28 -6.33 0.94
CA GLY A 147 -17.18 -4.97 0.36
C GLY A 147 -15.78 -4.59 -0.14
N VAL A 148 -14.94 -5.58 -0.43
CA VAL A 148 -13.61 -5.38 -1.05
C VAL A 148 -13.74 -5.36 -2.57
N GLN A 149 -13.03 -4.44 -3.23
CA GLN A 149 -12.92 -4.31 -4.68
C GLN A 149 -11.77 -5.14 -5.25
#